data_21781611d587f02a9649d4dfa92e1253
#
_entry.id   21781611d587f02a9649d4dfa92e1253
#
_cell.length_a   1.000
_cell.length_b   1.000
_cell.length_c   1.000
_cell.angle_alpha   90.00
_cell.angle_beta   90.00
_cell.angle_gamma   90.00
#
_symmetry.space_group_name_H-M   'P 1'
#
loop_
_entity.id
_entity.type
_entity.pdbx_description
1 polymer ?
#
loop_
_entity_poly.entity_id
_entity_poly.type
_entity_poly.pdbx_seq_one_letter_code
_entity_poly.pdbx_strand_id
1 'polypeptide(L)'
;MTAPATTPAVAPATTHASAQASPRAIAVRLKRAYEAPVPEDGYRALVDALWPRGVTKDALKAVWHKEVAPSADLRRAFHHDAERWGEFRRAYLAELAEPERRAALDALLAEAGSGPLTLVYGARDTEHNNAVVLHEALTRRR
;
A
#
# COMPACT_ATOMS: atom_id res chain seq x y z
N MET A 1 23.66 34.35 -18.03
CA MET A 1 23.49 33.90 -17.98
C MET A 1 23.16 33.08 -17.98
N THR A 2 22.93 33.04 -17.99
CA THR A 2 22.57 32.27 -17.95
C THR A 2 22.00 31.38 -17.82
N ALA A 3 21.81 31.45 -17.74
CA ALA A 3 21.29 30.65 -17.55
C ALA A 3 20.82 29.84 -17.42
N PRO A 4 20.76 29.95 -17.42
CA PRO A 4 20.25 29.05 -17.23
C PRO A 4 19.79 28.18 -17.13
N ALA A 5 19.72 28.34 -17.04
CA ALA A 5 19.27 27.56 -16.93
C ALA A 5 18.74 26.76 -16.71
N THR A 6 18.71 26.90 -16.64
CA THR A 6 18.24 26.24 -16.40
C THR A 6 17.63 25.42 -16.23
N THR A 7 17.63 25.63 -16.21
CA THR A 7 17.06 24.98 -16.01
C THR A 7 16.54 24.10 -15.98
N PRO A 8 16.45 24.25 -16.03
CA PRO A 8 15.88 23.42 -15.93
C PRO A 8 15.41 22.52 -15.89
N ALA A 9 15.30 22.57 -15.79
CA ALA A 9 14.92 21.84 -15.78
C ALA A 9 14.47 21.13 -15.61
N VAL A 10 14.43 21.18 -15.58
CA VAL A 10 14.03 20.64 -15.42
C VAL A 10 13.48 20.02 -15.35
N ALA A 11 13.37 20.16 -15.24
CA ALA A 11 12.87 19.69 -15.23
C ALA A 11 12.35 18.99 -15.19
N PRO A 12 12.23 18.95 -15.31
CA PRO A 12 11.73 18.28 -15.18
C PRO A 12 11.24 17.55 -15.06
N ALA A 13 11.09 17.65 -14.93
CA ALA A 13 10.64 17.15 -14.82
C ALA A 13 10.18 16.59 -14.62
N THR A 14 10.03 16.68 -14.55
CA THR A 14 9.55 16.33 -14.40
C THR A 14 9.02 15.91 -14.28
N THR A 15 8.82 16.08 -14.24
CA THR A 15 8.25 15.92 -14.11
C THR A 15 7.75 15.65 -14.04
N HIS A 16 7.41 15.65 -14.08
CA HIS A 16 6.82 15.56 -13.96
C HIS A 16 6.10 15.62 -13.88
N ALA A 17 6.02 15.84 -13.96
CA ALA A 17 5.26 16.08 -13.78
C ALA A 17 4.69 16.03 -13.62
N SER A 18 4.56 16.15 -13.56
CA SER A 18 3.93 16.25 -13.19
C SER A 18 3.56 16.18 -12.80
N ALA A 19 3.40 16.49 -12.84
CA ALA A 19 2.95 16.62 -12.30
C ALA A 19 2.83 16.58 -11.67
N GLN A 20 2.62 16.99 -11.60
CA GLN A 20 2.64 16.99 -10.96
C GLN A 20 2.76 16.64 -10.09
N ALA A 21 3.26 17.05 -10.37
CA ALA A 21 3.15 16.04 -9.45
C ALA A 21 2.97 16.36 -8.04
N SER A 22 1.86 16.40 -7.69
CA SER A 22 1.44 16.46 -6.34
C SER A 22 1.99 15.25 -5.58
N PRO A 23 2.43 15.41 -4.31
CA PRO A 23 2.84 14.26 -3.48
C PRO A 23 1.73 13.23 -3.37
N ARG A 24 0.49 13.64 -3.53
CA ARG A 24 -0.62 12.72 -3.48
C ARG A 24 -0.71 11.80 -4.67
N ALA A 25 0.09 12.06 -5.68
CA ALA A 25 0.02 11.31 -6.92
C ALA A 25 0.77 9.99 -6.84
N ILE A 26 1.17 9.55 -5.65
CA ILE A 26 1.81 8.24 -5.49
C ILE A 26 0.85 7.17 -5.99
N ALA A 27 1.32 6.39 -6.95
CA ALA A 27 0.54 5.27 -7.46
C ALA A 27 0.57 4.13 -6.44
N VAL A 28 -0.61 3.70 -6.03
CA VAL A 28 -0.74 2.59 -5.09
C VAL A 28 -1.43 1.44 -5.81
N ARG A 29 -0.76 0.31 -5.89
CA ARG A 29 -1.26 -0.86 -6.58
C ARG A 29 -1.43 -2.03 -5.62
N LEU A 30 -2.20 -3.01 -6.05
CA LEU A 30 -2.46 -4.22 -5.27
C LEU A 30 -1.92 -5.40 -6.06
N LYS A 31 -1.31 -6.36 -5.34
CA LYS A 31 -0.74 -7.52 -6.00
C LYS A 31 -0.72 -8.70 -5.04
N ARG A 32 -1.07 -9.88 -5.55
CA ARG A 32 -1.02 -11.07 -4.72
C ARG A 32 0.43 -11.47 -4.47
N ALA A 33 0.66 -12.05 -3.29
CA ALA A 33 2.00 -12.50 -2.90
C ALA A 33 2.56 -13.57 -3.83
N TYR A 34 1.69 -14.23 -4.59
CA TYR A 34 2.09 -15.33 -5.47
C TYR A 34 2.41 -14.88 -6.88
N GLU A 35 2.26 -13.59 -7.17
CA GLU A 35 2.65 -13.03 -8.46
C GLU A 35 4.09 -12.58 -8.39
N ALA A 36 4.81 -12.74 -9.49
CA ALA A 36 6.23 -12.43 -9.51
C ALA A 36 6.50 -10.94 -9.30
N PRO A 37 7.50 -10.58 -8.50
CA PRO A 37 7.90 -9.18 -8.36
C PRO A 37 8.45 -8.65 -9.69
N VAL A 38 8.13 -7.40 -9.97
CA VAL A 38 8.69 -6.72 -11.15
C VAL A 38 9.16 -5.32 -10.73
N PRO A 39 10.10 -4.71 -11.48
CA PRO A 39 10.60 -3.40 -11.08
C PRO A 39 9.53 -2.32 -10.98
N GLU A 40 8.49 -2.41 -11.79
CA GLU A 40 7.39 -1.44 -11.77
C GLU A 40 6.61 -1.45 -10.47
N ASP A 41 6.75 -2.50 -9.66
CA ASP A 41 6.08 -2.57 -8.36
C ASP A 41 6.54 -1.47 -7.41
N GLY A 42 7.77 -0.98 -7.60
CA GLY A 42 8.33 -0.01 -6.69
C GLY A 42 8.53 -0.58 -5.30
N TYR A 43 8.11 0.14 -4.29
CA TYR A 43 8.20 -0.33 -2.91
C TYR A 43 7.11 -1.39 -2.69
N ARG A 44 7.52 -2.59 -2.29
CA ARG A 44 6.58 -3.69 -2.06
C ARG A 44 6.38 -3.86 -0.55
N ALA A 45 5.14 -3.71 -0.11
CA ALA A 45 4.79 -3.80 1.31
C ALA A 45 3.83 -4.97 1.50
N LEU A 46 4.23 -5.98 2.28
CA LEU A 46 3.33 -7.06 2.66
C LEU A 46 2.45 -6.54 3.79
N VAL A 47 1.14 -6.51 3.57
CA VAL A 47 0.21 -5.87 4.50
C VAL A 47 -0.69 -6.86 5.24
N ASP A 48 -0.35 -8.15 5.15
CA ASP A 48 -1.07 -9.20 5.88
C ASP A 48 -0.48 -9.38 7.27
N ALA A 49 -1.30 -9.86 8.19
CA ALA A 49 -0.85 -10.18 9.55
C ALA A 49 0.01 -11.43 9.59
N LEU A 50 -0.17 -12.32 8.61
CA LEU A 50 0.55 -13.59 8.53
C LEU A 50 1.36 -13.65 7.26
N TRP A 51 2.51 -14.32 7.33
CA TRP A 51 3.35 -14.51 6.15
C TRP A 51 2.65 -15.43 5.15
N PRO A 52 2.70 -15.12 3.85
CA PRO A 52 2.04 -15.97 2.85
C PRO A 52 2.67 -17.36 2.82
N ARG A 53 1.80 -18.36 2.80
CA ARG A 53 2.24 -19.75 2.85
C ARG A 53 3.03 -20.11 1.60
N GLY A 54 4.18 -20.72 1.80
CA GLY A 54 4.97 -21.24 0.68
C GLY A 54 5.81 -20.22 -0.04
N VAL A 55 5.87 -18.98 0.45
CA VAL A 55 6.64 -17.92 -0.20
C VAL A 55 7.85 -17.58 0.66
N THR A 56 9.06 -17.63 0.06
CA THR A 56 10.27 -17.26 0.78
C THR A 56 10.45 -15.75 0.77
N LYS A 57 11.28 -15.24 1.68
CA LYS A 57 11.61 -13.82 1.70
C LYS A 57 12.24 -13.39 0.38
N ASP A 58 13.12 -14.21 -0.15
CA ASP A 58 13.80 -13.90 -1.41
C ASP A 58 12.81 -13.82 -2.57
N ALA A 59 11.81 -14.70 -2.57
CA ALA A 59 10.82 -14.71 -3.64
C ALA A 59 9.86 -13.53 -3.53
N LEU A 60 9.49 -13.17 -2.30
CA LEU A 60 8.50 -12.13 -2.09
C LEU A 60 9.06 -10.72 -2.33
N LYS A 61 10.27 -10.48 -1.88
CA LYS A 61 10.95 -9.20 -2.05
C LYS A 61 10.09 -8.04 -1.58
N ALA A 62 9.51 -8.18 -0.40
CA ALA A 62 8.65 -7.16 0.18
C ALA A 62 9.03 -6.92 1.64
N VAL A 63 8.77 -5.71 2.10
CA VAL A 63 8.94 -5.38 3.52
C VAL A 63 7.62 -5.70 4.23
N TRP A 64 7.71 -6.37 5.37
CA TRP A 64 6.51 -6.79 6.09
C TRP A 64 6.03 -5.67 6.99
N HIS A 65 4.88 -5.11 6.65
CA HIS A 65 4.23 -4.05 7.42
C HIS A 65 3.06 -4.63 8.20
N LYS A 66 3.40 -5.48 9.15
CA LYS A 66 2.43 -6.22 9.94
C LYS A 66 1.48 -5.29 10.71
N GLU A 67 1.98 -4.13 11.09
CA GLU A 67 1.24 -3.18 11.93
C GLU A 67 0.03 -2.57 11.25
N VAL A 68 -0.02 -2.61 9.91
CA VAL A 68 -1.17 -2.06 9.19
C VAL A 68 -2.24 -3.11 8.91
N ALA A 69 -1.99 -4.37 9.27
CA ALA A 69 -2.95 -5.45 9.03
C ALA A 69 -4.13 -5.34 9.99
N PRO A 70 -5.28 -5.96 9.64
CA PRO A 70 -6.41 -5.99 10.57
C PRO A 70 -6.07 -6.78 11.83
N SER A 71 -6.69 -6.42 12.94
CA SER A 71 -6.45 -7.09 14.20
C SER A 71 -6.88 -8.56 14.13
N ALA A 72 -6.35 -9.36 15.05
CA ALA A 72 -6.74 -10.76 15.13
C ALA A 72 -8.23 -10.92 15.41
N ASP A 73 -8.78 -10.04 16.27
CA ASP A 73 -10.21 -10.07 16.57
C ASP A 73 -11.04 -9.84 15.33
N LEU A 74 -10.65 -8.85 14.53
CA LEU A 74 -11.36 -8.52 13.30
C LEU A 74 -11.29 -9.68 12.32
N ARG A 75 -10.10 -10.27 12.16
CA ARG A 75 -9.92 -11.40 11.25
C ARG A 75 -10.77 -12.60 11.67
N ARG A 76 -10.83 -12.88 12.97
CA ARG A 76 -11.65 -13.99 13.47
C ARG A 76 -13.14 -13.72 13.27
N ALA A 77 -13.56 -12.48 13.45
CA ALA A 77 -14.99 -12.15 13.33
C ALA A 77 -15.51 -12.35 11.91
N PHE A 78 -14.68 -12.12 10.92
CA PHE A 78 -15.18 -12.10 9.55
C PHE A 78 -14.70 -13.27 8.67
N HIS A 79 -13.58 -13.91 9.00
CA HIS A 79 -13.11 -15.14 8.34
C HIS A 79 -13.18 -15.09 6.81
N HIS A 80 -12.89 -13.93 6.21
CA HIS A 80 -13.00 -13.78 4.75
C HIS A 80 -14.40 -14.07 4.22
N ASP A 81 -15.40 -13.79 5.01
CA ASP A 81 -16.79 -13.99 4.61
C ASP A 81 -17.20 -12.86 3.68
N ALA A 82 -17.33 -13.16 2.39
CA ALA A 82 -17.65 -12.15 1.38
C ALA A 82 -19.00 -11.49 1.61
N GLU A 83 -19.95 -12.23 2.23
CA GLU A 83 -21.26 -11.67 2.50
C GLU A 83 -21.22 -10.59 3.58
N ARG A 84 -20.17 -10.60 4.40
CA ARG A 84 -20.00 -9.61 5.45
C ARG A 84 -18.95 -8.57 5.09
N TRP A 85 -18.67 -8.44 3.80
CA TRP A 85 -17.62 -7.55 3.34
C TRP A 85 -17.82 -6.11 3.82
N GLY A 86 -19.05 -5.59 3.72
CA GLY A 86 -19.32 -4.21 4.15
C GLY A 86 -19.01 -3.99 5.62
N GLU A 87 -19.35 -4.98 6.46
CA GLU A 87 -19.06 -4.89 7.90
C GLU A 87 -17.55 -4.92 8.15
N PHE A 88 -16.86 -5.83 7.48
CA PHE A 88 -15.40 -5.92 7.62
C PHE A 88 -14.75 -4.60 7.21
N ARG A 89 -15.15 -4.09 6.07
CA ARG A 89 -14.57 -2.85 5.55
C ARG A 89 -14.74 -1.70 6.55
N ARG A 90 -15.94 -1.53 7.08
CA ARG A 90 -16.19 -0.45 8.04
C ARG A 90 -15.38 -0.64 9.31
N ALA A 91 -15.32 -1.87 9.82
CA ALA A 91 -14.59 -2.15 11.04
C ALA A 91 -13.08 -1.94 10.88
N TYR A 92 -12.55 -2.37 9.74
CA TYR A 92 -11.12 -2.20 9.48
C TYR A 92 -10.77 -0.72 9.27
N LEU A 93 -11.62 0.03 8.56
CA LEU A 93 -11.40 1.47 8.40
C LEU A 93 -11.38 2.15 9.77
N ALA A 94 -12.24 1.72 10.69
CA ALA A 94 -12.25 2.26 12.05
C ALA A 94 -10.95 1.94 12.78
N GLU A 95 -10.43 0.72 12.63
CA GLU A 95 -9.14 0.37 13.22
C GLU A 95 -8.02 1.22 12.65
N LEU A 96 -8.04 1.44 11.35
CA LEU A 96 -7.00 2.22 10.69
C LEU A 96 -7.03 3.70 11.08
N ALA A 97 -8.15 4.16 11.61
CA ALA A 97 -8.26 5.52 12.12
C ALA A 97 -7.67 5.70 13.52
N GLU A 98 -7.37 4.60 14.21
CA GLU A 98 -6.79 4.68 15.54
C GLU A 98 -5.36 5.20 15.49
N PRO A 99 -4.91 5.94 16.52
CA PRO A 99 -3.60 6.61 16.44
C PRO A 99 -2.43 5.69 16.12
N GLU A 100 -2.41 4.49 16.70
CA GLU A 100 -1.30 3.57 16.45
C GLU A 100 -1.25 3.12 15.00
N ARG A 101 -2.41 2.82 14.42
CA ARG A 101 -2.44 2.37 13.04
C ARG A 101 -2.25 3.51 12.07
N ARG A 102 -2.72 4.70 12.43
CA ARG A 102 -2.44 5.87 11.61
C ARG A 102 -0.94 6.14 11.55
N ALA A 103 -0.26 5.98 12.68
CA ALA A 103 1.20 6.12 12.69
C ALA A 103 1.87 5.07 11.82
N ALA A 104 1.34 3.83 11.84
CA ALA A 104 1.88 2.78 11.01
C ALA A 104 1.69 3.07 9.51
N LEU A 105 0.54 3.65 9.16
CA LEU A 105 0.31 4.06 7.76
C LEU A 105 1.26 5.17 7.34
N ASP A 106 1.48 6.13 8.24
CA ASP A 106 2.42 7.21 7.95
C ASP A 106 3.82 6.66 7.74
N ALA A 107 4.23 5.69 8.56
CA ALA A 107 5.54 5.07 8.42
C ALA A 107 5.66 4.34 7.10
N LEU A 108 4.61 3.63 6.70
CA LEU A 108 4.60 2.94 5.42
C LEU A 108 4.79 3.91 4.27
N LEU A 109 4.03 5.00 4.28
CA LEU A 109 4.13 6.00 3.22
C LEU A 109 5.51 6.66 3.20
N ALA A 110 6.08 6.91 4.37
CA ALA A 110 7.41 7.51 4.46
C ALA A 110 8.47 6.58 3.86
N GLU A 111 8.37 5.28 4.16
CA GLU A 111 9.33 4.32 3.62
C GLU A 111 9.17 4.12 2.13
N ALA A 112 7.94 4.16 1.63
CA ALA A 112 7.70 4.02 0.20
C ALA A 112 8.23 5.22 -0.59
N GLY A 113 8.26 6.38 0.04
CA GLY A 113 8.76 7.58 -0.61
C GLY A 113 7.80 8.06 -1.70
N SER A 114 8.36 8.66 -2.74
CA SER A 114 7.56 9.27 -3.80
C SER A 114 7.31 8.33 -4.97
N GLY A 115 7.91 7.15 -4.96
CA GLY A 115 7.74 6.20 -6.07
C GLY A 115 6.49 5.36 -5.93
N PRO A 116 6.32 4.40 -6.85
CA PRO A 116 5.18 3.51 -6.78
C PRO A 116 5.19 2.68 -5.50
N LEU A 117 4.00 2.36 -5.01
CA LEU A 117 3.83 1.51 -3.85
C LEU A 117 2.92 0.35 -4.22
N THR A 118 3.34 -0.87 -3.94
CA THR A 118 2.52 -2.05 -4.18
C THR A 118 2.20 -2.72 -2.86
N LEU A 119 0.91 -2.83 -2.56
CA LEU A 119 0.44 -3.54 -1.38
C LEU A 119 0.31 -5.02 -1.74
N VAL A 120 1.06 -5.85 -1.04
CA VAL A 120 1.14 -7.28 -1.34
C VAL A 120 0.31 -8.03 -0.30
N TYR A 121 -0.53 -8.93 -0.76
CA TYR A 121 -1.44 -9.69 0.10
C TYR A 121 -1.56 -11.13 -0.39
N GLY A 122 -2.02 -12.02 0.49
CA GLY A 122 -2.09 -13.45 0.17
C GLY A 122 -3.46 -13.97 -0.21
N ALA A 123 -4.53 -13.24 0.05
CA ALA A 123 -5.89 -13.73 -0.20
C ALA A 123 -6.12 -14.07 -1.66
N ARG A 124 -6.98 -15.07 -1.91
CA ARG A 124 -7.34 -15.42 -3.27
C ARG A 124 -8.32 -14.44 -3.88
N ASP A 125 -9.22 -13.91 -3.05
CA ASP A 125 -10.22 -12.96 -3.51
C ASP A 125 -9.54 -11.62 -3.73
N THR A 126 -9.46 -11.18 -4.98
CA THR A 126 -8.77 -9.96 -5.33
C THR A 126 -9.60 -8.71 -5.11
N GLU A 127 -10.89 -8.87 -4.81
CA GLU A 127 -11.78 -7.74 -4.62
C GLU A 127 -12.18 -7.53 -3.17
N HIS A 128 -12.14 -8.58 -2.36
CA HIS A 128 -12.57 -8.52 -0.97
C HIS A 128 -11.45 -9.01 -0.06
N ASN A 129 -10.49 -8.13 0.19
CA ASN A 129 -9.37 -8.45 1.05
C ASN A 129 -8.89 -7.20 1.78
N ASN A 130 -8.04 -7.40 2.77
CA ASN A 130 -7.55 -6.28 3.60
C ASN A 130 -6.80 -5.23 2.79
N ALA A 131 -6.08 -5.65 1.76
CA ALA A 131 -5.30 -4.70 0.97
C ALA A 131 -6.19 -3.73 0.19
N VAL A 132 -7.38 -4.17 -0.22
CA VAL A 132 -8.35 -3.31 -0.89
C VAL A 132 -8.78 -2.18 0.03
N VAL A 133 -9.08 -2.51 1.29
CA VAL A 133 -9.49 -1.51 2.27
C VAL A 133 -8.33 -0.57 2.58
N LEU A 134 -7.14 -1.14 2.72
CA LEU A 134 -5.94 -0.35 3.01
C LEU A 134 -5.65 0.61 1.87
N HIS A 135 -5.81 0.16 0.65
CA HIS A 135 -5.65 1.02 -0.53
C HIS A 135 -6.59 2.21 -0.44
N GLU A 136 -7.83 1.97 -0.08
CA GLU A 136 -8.82 3.02 0.08
C GLU A 136 -8.39 4.01 1.16
N ALA A 137 -7.93 3.50 2.30
CA ALA A 137 -7.50 4.35 3.40
C ALA A 137 -6.31 5.21 3.01
N LEU A 138 -5.36 4.65 2.27
CA LEU A 138 -4.18 5.39 1.85
C LEU A 138 -4.52 6.47 0.84
N THR A 139 -5.40 6.19 -0.10
CA THR A 139 -5.78 7.18 -1.09
C THR A 139 -6.60 8.31 -0.48
N ARG A 140 -7.39 8.02 0.56
CA ARG A 140 -8.15 9.05 1.26
C ARG A 140 -7.29 9.99 2.07
N ARG A 141 -6.11 9.55 2.48
CA ARG A 141 -5.22 10.38 3.27
C ARG A 141 -4.63 11.53 2.46
N ARG A 142 -4.89 11.51 1.18
CA ARG A 142 -4.43 12.56 0.29
C ARG A 142 -5.44 13.65 0.21
#